data_29b7d4183c91abe214982d017f1ba7c2
#
_entry.id   29b7d4183c91abe214982d017f1ba7c2
#
_cell.length_a   1.000
_cell.length_b   1.000
_cell.length_c   1.000
_cell.angle_alpha   90.00
_cell.angle_beta   90.00
_cell.angle_gamma   90.00
#
_symmetry.space_group_name_H-M   'P 1'
#
loop_
_entity.id
_entity.type
_entity.pdbx_description
1 polymer ?
#
loop_
_entity_poly.entity_id
_entity_poly.type
_entity_poly.pdbx_seq_one_letter_code
_entity_poly.pdbx_strand_id
1 'polypeptide(L)'
;MRNEGHMESKADGGADLLDRLVAATNAHDIEAIVACFADAYRNDTPAHPARSFSGRDQVRRNWEQILGFVPDIHATVLRSSIHDQVVWSEWEHRGTRRDGTAHLMRGVIIFGVEHDAIAWARFYLEPVEDGGGDVDHAVRAQVARPAPSGGDPRTT
;
A
#
# COMPACT_ATOMS: atom_id res chain seq x y z
N MET A 1 -3.95 15.96 -38.45
CA MET A 1 -2.96 14.94 -37.98
C MET A 1 -3.18 14.71 -36.50
N ARG A 2 -3.63 13.53 -36.16
CA ARG A 2 -4.10 13.18 -34.81
C ARG A 2 -2.93 12.85 -33.90
N ASN A 3 -2.94 13.43 -32.72
CA ASN A 3 -1.93 13.25 -31.69
C ASN A 3 -2.27 12.01 -30.83
N GLU A 4 -2.32 10.84 -31.47
CA GLU A 4 -2.65 9.58 -30.79
C GLU A 4 -1.45 8.93 -30.08
N GLY A 5 -0.22 9.35 -30.40
CA GLY A 5 0.99 8.76 -29.83
C GLY A 5 1.36 9.22 -28.42
N HIS A 6 0.71 10.24 -27.85
CA HIS A 6 1.10 10.80 -26.55
C HIS A 6 0.30 10.25 -25.36
N MET A 7 -0.89 9.66 -25.62
CA MET A 7 -1.74 9.06 -24.57
C MET A 7 -1.33 7.61 -24.23
N GLU A 8 -0.92 6.83 -25.23
CA GLU A 8 -0.46 5.44 -25.03
C GLU A 8 0.86 5.39 -24.21
N SER A 9 1.79 6.30 -24.47
CA SER A 9 3.07 6.38 -23.76
C SER A 9 2.95 6.65 -22.25
N LYS A 10 1.90 7.34 -21.80
CA LYS A 10 1.68 7.65 -20.36
C LYS A 10 1.02 6.50 -19.60
N ALA A 11 0.13 5.76 -20.25
CA ALA A 11 -0.50 4.56 -19.66
C ALA A 11 0.53 3.43 -19.54
N ASP A 12 1.41 3.29 -20.52
CA ASP A 12 2.48 2.30 -20.54
C ASP A 12 3.48 2.51 -19.40
N GLY A 13 3.82 3.77 -19.07
CA GLY A 13 4.74 4.09 -17.97
C GLY A 13 4.24 3.64 -16.60
N GLY A 14 2.93 3.77 -16.33
CA GLY A 14 2.31 3.30 -15.09
C GLY A 14 2.30 1.77 -14.99
N ALA A 15 1.99 1.07 -16.09
CA ALA A 15 2.01 -0.38 -16.16
C ALA A 15 3.43 -0.94 -15.96
N ASP A 16 4.42 -0.36 -16.61
CA ASP A 16 5.82 -0.74 -16.46
C ASP A 16 6.33 -0.54 -15.03
N LEU A 17 5.96 0.57 -14.40
CA LEU A 17 6.34 0.85 -13.02
C LEU A 17 5.70 -0.15 -12.06
N LEU A 18 4.42 -0.49 -12.26
CA LEU A 18 3.72 -1.50 -11.47
C LEU A 18 4.41 -2.87 -11.59
N ASP A 19 4.75 -3.28 -12.81
CA ASP A 19 5.44 -4.55 -13.07
C ASP A 19 6.83 -4.58 -12.44
N ARG A 20 7.58 -3.48 -12.50
CA ARG A 20 8.90 -3.35 -11.85
C ARG A 20 8.78 -3.44 -10.33
N LEU A 21 7.78 -2.80 -9.75
CA LEU A 21 7.55 -2.86 -8.30
C LEU A 21 7.23 -4.28 -7.84
N VAL A 22 6.35 -4.98 -8.55
CA VAL A 22 6.01 -6.38 -8.26
C VAL A 22 7.24 -7.28 -8.39
N ALA A 23 7.99 -7.13 -9.47
CA ALA A 23 9.20 -7.93 -9.71
C ALA A 23 10.27 -7.69 -8.63
N ALA A 24 10.51 -6.43 -8.26
CA ALA A 24 11.46 -6.07 -7.20
C ALA A 24 11.02 -6.61 -5.84
N THR A 25 9.74 -6.50 -5.53
CA THR A 25 9.15 -7.05 -4.29
C THR A 25 9.36 -8.55 -4.21
N ASN A 26 9.05 -9.28 -5.27
CA ASN A 26 9.14 -10.75 -5.31
C ASN A 26 10.60 -11.25 -5.42
N ALA A 27 11.51 -10.44 -5.93
CA ALA A 27 12.94 -10.69 -5.88
C ALA A 27 13.56 -10.39 -4.49
N HIS A 28 12.80 -9.79 -3.58
CA HIS A 28 13.27 -9.32 -2.27
C HIS A 28 14.45 -8.34 -2.37
N ASP A 29 14.46 -7.57 -3.45
CA ASP A 29 15.52 -6.60 -3.76
C ASP A 29 15.11 -5.21 -3.26
N ILE A 30 15.55 -4.86 -2.06
CA ILE A 30 15.20 -3.58 -1.40
C ILE A 30 15.62 -2.38 -2.24
N GLU A 31 16.82 -2.42 -2.83
CA GLU A 31 17.31 -1.30 -3.66
C GLU A 31 16.45 -1.11 -4.92
N ALA A 32 16.03 -2.20 -5.56
CA ALA A 32 15.14 -2.15 -6.70
C ALA A 32 13.74 -1.66 -6.31
N ILE A 33 13.23 -2.04 -5.14
CA ILE A 33 11.97 -1.53 -4.60
C ILE A 33 12.08 -0.02 -4.40
N VAL A 34 13.08 0.45 -3.67
CA VAL A 34 13.30 1.87 -3.36
C VAL A 34 13.46 2.69 -4.63
N ALA A 35 14.11 2.15 -5.65
CA ALA A 35 14.29 2.81 -6.95
C ALA A 35 12.96 3.09 -7.69
N CYS A 36 11.88 2.40 -7.34
CA CYS A 36 10.55 2.69 -7.89
C CYS A 36 9.91 3.97 -7.35
N PHE A 37 10.43 4.54 -6.27
CA PHE A 37 9.86 5.68 -5.56
C PHE A 37 10.65 6.96 -5.83
N ALA A 38 9.96 8.10 -5.91
CA ALA A 38 10.60 9.41 -6.00
C ALA A 38 11.29 9.77 -4.67
N ASP A 39 12.30 10.64 -4.74
CA ASP A 39 13.00 11.13 -3.54
C ASP A 39 12.05 11.76 -2.52
N ALA A 40 11.13 12.59 -3.01
CA ALA A 40 10.12 13.28 -2.22
C ALA A 40 8.79 12.50 -2.13
N TYR A 41 8.85 11.17 -2.20
CA TYR A 41 7.67 10.31 -2.10
C TYR A 41 6.82 10.63 -0.88
N ARG A 42 5.50 10.63 -1.06
CA ARG A 42 4.54 10.80 0.03
C ARG A 42 3.59 9.61 0.12
N ASN A 43 3.52 9.02 1.30
CA ASN A 43 2.60 7.95 1.63
C ASN A 43 1.48 8.45 2.52
N ASP A 44 0.25 8.28 2.07
CA ASP A 44 -0.95 8.49 2.89
C ASP A 44 -1.58 7.13 3.23
N THR A 45 -1.97 6.97 4.49
CA THR A 45 -2.77 5.83 4.95
C THR A 45 -4.08 6.37 5.51
N PRO A 46 -5.10 6.61 4.68
CA PRO A 46 -6.28 7.40 5.09
C PRO A 46 -7.08 6.80 6.24
N ALA A 47 -7.13 5.47 6.34
CA ALA A 47 -7.79 4.78 7.46
C ALA A 47 -6.96 4.82 8.76
N HIS A 48 -5.65 5.09 8.65
CA HIS A 48 -4.70 5.16 9.77
C HIS A 48 -3.73 6.33 9.57
N PRO A 49 -4.19 7.59 9.73
CA PRO A 49 -3.40 8.78 9.36
C PRO A 49 -2.03 8.86 10.02
N ALA A 50 -1.88 8.34 11.23
CA ALA A 50 -0.62 8.32 11.95
C ALA A 50 0.47 7.46 11.29
N ARG A 51 0.10 6.59 10.34
CA ARG A 51 1.03 5.76 9.55
C ARG A 51 1.54 6.45 8.30
N SER A 52 1.05 7.65 8.00
CA SER A 52 1.48 8.43 6.84
C SER A 52 2.91 8.93 7.03
N PHE A 53 3.68 9.01 5.95
CA PHE A 53 5.08 9.42 5.98
C PHE A 53 5.52 10.02 4.64
N SER A 54 6.74 10.55 4.61
CA SER A 54 7.38 11.07 3.39
C SER A 54 8.80 10.54 3.27
N GLY A 55 9.27 10.45 2.02
CA GLY A 55 10.64 10.07 1.67
C GLY A 55 10.85 8.57 1.47
N ARG A 56 11.79 8.24 0.59
CA ARG A 56 12.15 6.83 0.29
C ARG A 56 12.94 6.14 1.38
N ASP A 57 13.56 6.86 2.29
CA ASP A 57 14.28 6.23 3.40
C ASP A 57 13.34 5.44 4.31
N GLN A 58 12.10 5.93 4.48
CA GLN A 58 11.10 5.18 5.22
C GLN A 58 10.62 3.95 4.44
N VAL A 59 10.50 4.04 3.12
CA VAL A 59 10.21 2.88 2.26
C VAL A 59 11.26 1.79 2.48
N ARG A 60 12.55 2.16 2.50
CA ARG A 60 13.66 1.23 2.77
C ARG A 60 13.50 0.56 4.12
N ARG A 61 13.33 1.34 5.20
CA ARG A 61 13.16 0.81 6.56
C ARG A 61 11.95 -0.12 6.67
N ASN A 62 10.86 0.23 6.00
CA ASN A 62 9.66 -0.62 5.99
C ASN A 62 9.96 -1.99 5.36
N TRP A 63 10.62 -2.02 4.21
CA TRP A 63 10.95 -3.28 3.53
C TRP A 63 12.02 -4.09 4.24
N GLU A 64 12.97 -3.45 4.89
CA GLU A 64 13.91 -4.13 5.80
C GLU A 64 13.17 -4.87 6.92
N GLN A 65 12.19 -4.22 7.53
CA GLN A 65 11.34 -4.84 8.56
C GLN A 65 10.46 -5.95 7.99
N ILE A 66 9.78 -5.69 6.86
CA ILE A 66 8.90 -6.68 6.22
C ILE A 66 9.67 -7.96 5.89
N LEU A 67 10.81 -7.85 5.22
CA LEU A 67 11.65 -8.99 4.89
C LEU A 67 12.30 -9.63 6.12
N GLY A 68 12.54 -8.86 7.16
CA GLY A 68 13.02 -9.37 8.45
C GLY A 68 12.01 -10.29 9.14
N PHE A 69 10.73 -9.97 9.07
CA PHE A 69 9.65 -10.73 9.72
C PHE A 69 8.97 -11.75 8.80
N VAL A 70 8.91 -11.48 7.51
CA VAL A 70 8.27 -12.33 6.49
C VAL A 70 9.24 -12.55 5.33
N PRO A 71 10.27 -13.40 5.52
CA PRO A 71 11.36 -13.52 4.54
C PRO A 71 10.96 -14.13 3.21
N ASP A 72 9.82 -14.80 3.13
CA ASP A 72 9.26 -15.42 1.92
C ASP A 72 8.08 -14.64 1.32
N ILE A 73 7.93 -13.37 1.67
CA ILE A 73 6.81 -12.56 1.17
C ILE A 73 6.71 -12.59 -0.35
N HIS A 74 5.50 -12.75 -0.85
CA HIS A 74 5.15 -12.73 -2.26
C HIS A 74 3.97 -11.80 -2.51
N ALA A 75 4.13 -10.90 -3.46
CA ALA A 75 3.13 -9.93 -3.85
C ALA A 75 2.50 -10.33 -5.18
N THR A 76 1.18 -10.20 -5.26
CA THR A 76 0.40 -10.38 -6.50
C THR A 76 -0.51 -9.18 -6.69
N VAL A 77 -0.52 -8.61 -7.88
CA VAL A 77 -1.53 -7.65 -8.31
C VAL A 77 -2.67 -8.43 -8.94
N LEU A 78 -3.82 -8.41 -8.30
CA LEU A 78 -5.01 -9.15 -8.74
C LEU A 78 -5.68 -8.47 -9.93
N ARG A 79 -5.72 -7.14 -9.91
CA ARG A 79 -6.21 -6.31 -11.01
C ARG A 79 -5.68 -4.89 -10.89
N SER A 80 -5.64 -4.17 -12.00
CA SER A 80 -5.24 -2.78 -12.03
C SER A 80 -5.98 -2.00 -13.11
N SER A 81 -6.03 -0.70 -12.92
CA SER A 81 -6.56 0.26 -13.90
C SER A 81 -5.71 1.52 -13.85
N ILE A 82 -5.44 2.10 -15.00
CA ILE A 82 -4.62 3.29 -15.11
C ILE A 82 -5.44 4.37 -15.80
N HIS A 83 -5.52 5.52 -15.16
CA HIS A 83 -6.14 6.71 -15.72
C HIS A 83 -5.20 7.90 -15.55
N ASP A 84 -4.83 8.52 -16.64
CA ASP A 84 -3.79 9.53 -16.69
C ASP A 84 -2.48 8.99 -16.08
N GLN A 85 -2.01 9.57 -15.00
CA GLN A 85 -0.78 9.14 -14.28
C GLN A 85 -1.11 8.48 -12.93
N VAL A 86 -2.35 8.04 -12.74
CA VAL A 86 -2.80 7.40 -11.51
C VAL A 86 -3.06 5.93 -11.75
N VAL A 87 -2.42 5.10 -10.96
CA VAL A 87 -2.56 3.64 -10.99
C VAL A 87 -3.42 3.18 -9.82
N TRP A 88 -4.53 2.51 -10.12
CA TRP A 88 -5.37 1.81 -9.16
C TRP A 88 -5.03 0.34 -9.21
N SER A 89 -4.63 -0.23 -8.09
CA SER A 89 -4.16 -1.61 -8.05
C SER A 89 -4.65 -2.35 -6.83
N GLU A 90 -5.20 -3.55 -7.05
CA GLU A 90 -5.63 -4.46 -5.98
C GLU A 90 -4.54 -5.49 -5.74
N TRP A 91 -4.11 -5.63 -4.50
CA TRP A 91 -2.95 -6.43 -4.10
C TRP A 91 -3.32 -7.54 -3.14
N GLU A 92 -2.50 -8.58 -3.21
CA GLU A 92 -2.39 -9.60 -2.19
C GLU A 92 -0.93 -9.80 -1.83
N HIS A 93 -0.61 -9.74 -0.54
CA HIS A 93 0.70 -10.13 -0.01
C HIS A 93 0.53 -11.39 0.82
N ARG A 94 1.32 -12.41 0.53
CA ARG A 94 1.35 -13.69 1.24
C ARG A 94 2.76 -13.99 1.72
N GLY A 95 2.85 -14.69 2.83
CA GLY A 95 4.12 -15.21 3.33
C GLY A 95 3.94 -15.96 4.64
N THR A 96 5.08 -16.34 5.19
CA THR A 96 5.15 -17.03 6.49
C THR A 96 6.05 -16.21 7.40
N ARG A 97 5.54 -15.82 8.56
CA ARG A 97 6.34 -15.15 9.57
C ARG A 97 7.38 -16.10 10.16
N ARG A 98 8.42 -15.54 10.76
CA ARG A 98 9.49 -16.35 11.39
C ARG A 98 9.00 -17.28 12.49
N ASP A 99 7.87 -16.96 13.13
CA ASP A 99 7.21 -17.82 14.13
C ASP A 99 6.35 -18.93 13.51
N GLY A 100 6.30 -19.04 12.18
CA GLY A 100 5.54 -20.04 11.43
C GLY A 100 4.09 -19.67 11.13
N THR A 101 3.60 -18.53 11.60
CA THR A 101 2.23 -18.08 11.33
C THR A 101 2.09 -17.48 9.93
N ALA A 102 0.91 -17.62 9.33
CA ALA A 102 0.62 -17.08 8.01
C ALA A 102 0.51 -15.55 8.04
N HIS A 103 1.12 -14.92 7.06
CA HIS A 103 0.96 -13.50 6.76
C HIS A 103 0.12 -13.35 5.50
N LEU A 104 -1.00 -12.65 5.60
CA LEU A 104 -1.88 -12.38 4.48
C LEU A 104 -2.41 -10.95 4.58
N MET A 105 -2.17 -10.16 3.56
CA MET A 105 -2.73 -8.83 3.41
C MET A 105 -3.45 -8.71 2.07
N ARG A 106 -4.56 -8.00 2.05
CA ARG A 106 -5.31 -7.67 0.84
C ARG A 106 -5.77 -6.23 0.88
N GLY A 107 -5.91 -5.64 -0.28
CA GLY A 107 -6.46 -4.31 -0.41
C GLY A 107 -6.00 -3.58 -1.66
N VAL A 108 -6.20 -2.28 -1.63
CA VAL A 108 -5.94 -1.40 -2.77
C VAL A 108 -4.82 -0.44 -2.44
N ILE A 109 -3.94 -0.25 -3.41
CA ILE A 109 -2.95 0.81 -3.41
C ILE A 109 -3.21 1.68 -4.63
N ILE A 110 -3.38 2.97 -4.40
CA ILE A 110 -3.51 3.98 -5.45
C ILE A 110 -2.22 4.78 -5.46
N PHE A 111 -1.57 4.92 -6.61
CA PHE A 111 -0.37 5.73 -6.67
C PHE A 111 -0.28 6.59 -7.93
N GLY A 112 0.35 7.73 -7.77
CA GLY A 112 0.64 8.68 -8.85
C GLY A 112 2.06 8.54 -9.35
N VAL A 113 2.19 8.52 -10.68
CA VAL A 113 3.47 8.38 -11.38
C VAL A 113 3.92 9.74 -11.89
N GLU A 114 5.13 10.13 -11.53
CA GLU A 114 5.82 11.30 -12.06
C GLU A 114 7.26 10.92 -12.41
N HIS A 115 7.72 11.24 -13.62
CA HIS A 115 9.08 10.95 -14.07
C HIS A 115 9.51 9.49 -13.85
N ASP A 116 8.64 8.56 -14.24
CA ASP A 116 8.87 7.11 -14.11
C ASP A 116 9.07 6.61 -12.66
N ALA A 117 8.59 7.36 -11.68
CA ALA A 117 8.66 6.99 -10.27
C ALA A 117 7.31 7.22 -9.57
N ILE A 118 7.09 6.52 -8.48
CA ILE A 118 5.94 6.72 -7.61
C ILE A 118 6.19 8.00 -6.79
N ALA A 119 5.42 9.04 -7.08
CA ALA A 119 5.52 10.32 -6.39
C ALA A 119 4.70 10.36 -5.09
N TRP A 120 3.57 9.69 -5.10
CA TRP A 120 2.68 9.56 -3.95
C TRP A 120 1.90 8.25 -4.02
N ALA A 121 1.44 7.77 -2.86
CA ALA A 121 0.54 6.63 -2.78
C ALA A 121 -0.47 6.79 -1.65
N ARG A 122 -1.61 6.11 -1.81
CA ARG A 122 -2.64 5.94 -0.79
C ARG A 122 -2.84 4.46 -0.54
N PHE A 123 -2.64 4.04 0.69
CA PHE A 123 -2.68 2.64 1.09
C PHE A 123 -3.98 2.28 1.79
N TYR A 124 -4.64 1.27 1.25
CA TYR A 124 -5.80 0.58 1.82
C TYR A 124 -5.53 -0.93 1.90
N LEU A 125 -4.26 -1.30 2.03
CA LEU A 125 -3.80 -2.68 2.16
C LEU A 125 -3.75 -3.04 3.65
N GLU A 126 -4.56 -4.02 4.06
CA GLU A 126 -4.75 -4.37 5.46
C GLU A 126 -4.62 -5.88 5.68
N PRO A 127 -4.24 -6.30 6.90
CA PRO A 127 -4.27 -7.71 7.26
C PRO A 127 -5.66 -8.32 7.09
N VAL A 128 -5.72 -9.52 6.53
CA VAL A 128 -6.97 -10.29 6.43
C VAL A 128 -7.26 -10.91 7.80
N GLU A 129 -8.46 -10.69 8.31
CA GLU A 129 -8.90 -11.22 9.59
C GLU A 129 -9.19 -12.73 9.49
N ASP A 130 -8.73 -13.49 10.49
CA ASP A 130 -9.03 -14.92 10.67
C ASP A 130 -10.29 -15.11 11.51
N GLY A 131 -11.41 -14.66 11.02
CA GLY A 131 -12.66 -14.75 11.75
C GLY A 131 -13.19 -13.37 12.14
N GLY A 132 -14.22 -13.36 12.96
CA GLY A 132 -14.91 -12.13 13.38
C GLY A 132 -16.41 -12.35 13.42
N GLY A 133 -17.15 -11.29 13.70
CA GLY A 133 -18.60 -11.28 13.64
C GLY A 133 -19.11 -11.23 12.19
N ASP A 134 -20.41 -11.42 12.04
CA ASP A 134 -21.07 -11.26 10.76
C ASP A 134 -21.14 -9.76 10.34
N VAL A 135 -21.76 -9.52 9.19
CA VAL A 135 -21.89 -8.16 8.66
C VAL A 135 -22.67 -7.23 9.58
N ASP A 136 -23.71 -7.73 10.26
CA ASP A 136 -24.51 -6.93 11.18
C ASP A 136 -23.68 -6.49 12.40
N HIS A 137 -22.85 -7.39 12.92
CA HIS A 137 -21.91 -7.06 14.00
C HIS A 137 -20.90 -6.00 13.55
N ALA A 138 -20.32 -6.15 12.38
CA ALA A 138 -19.33 -5.22 11.83
C ALA A 138 -19.94 -3.82 11.61
N VAL A 139 -21.12 -3.74 11.01
CA VAL A 139 -21.81 -2.45 10.79
C VAL A 139 -22.12 -1.77 12.10
N ARG A 140 -22.66 -2.49 13.09
CA ARG A 140 -22.94 -1.94 14.42
C ARG A 140 -21.68 -1.42 15.10
N ALA A 141 -20.56 -2.16 15.02
CA ALA A 141 -19.30 -1.74 15.61
C ALA A 141 -18.75 -0.45 14.97
N GLN A 142 -18.99 -0.25 13.68
CA GLN A 142 -18.53 0.93 12.96
C GLN A 142 -19.38 2.18 13.28
N VAL A 143 -20.70 2.03 13.40
CA VAL A 143 -21.62 3.17 13.52
C VAL A 143 -22.03 3.49 14.97
N ALA A 144 -22.01 2.50 15.88
CA ALA A 144 -22.38 2.64 17.27
C ALA A 144 -21.17 2.85 18.20
N ARG A 145 -20.04 3.25 17.67
CA ARG A 145 -18.83 3.50 18.46
C ARG A 145 -19.09 4.61 19.45
N PRO A 146 -18.93 4.38 20.77
CA PRO A 146 -19.10 5.45 21.74
C PRO A 146 -18.07 6.56 21.48
N ALA A 147 -18.48 7.82 21.66
CA ALA A 147 -17.57 8.94 21.60
C ALA A 147 -16.42 8.70 22.58
N PRO A 148 -15.17 9.10 22.25
CA PRO A 148 -14.06 8.99 23.19
C PRO A 148 -14.49 9.73 24.48
N SER A 149 -14.44 9.03 25.62
CA SER A 149 -14.72 9.61 26.92
C SER A 149 -13.78 10.78 27.14
N GLY A 150 -14.32 11.99 27.08
CA GLY A 150 -13.57 13.18 27.44
C GLY A 150 -13.11 13.02 28.88
N GLY A 151 -11.79 13.06 29.08
CA GLY A 151 -11.22 13.08 30.42
C GLY A 151 -11.85 14.21 31.20
N ASP A 152 -12.35 13.90 32.38
CA ASP A 152 -12.93 14.86 33.32
C ASP A 152 -11.83 15.88 33.70
N PRO A 153 -12.02 17.20 33.43
CA PRO A 153 -11.01 18.20 33.78
C PRO A 153 -11.17 18.68 35.23
N ARG A 154 -11.61 17.82 36.14
CA ARG A 154 -11.76 18.18 37.56
C ARG A 154 -11.03 17.19 38.47
N THR A 155 -9.73 17.41 38.62
CA THR A 155 -9.12 17.20 39.93
C THR A 155 -8.08 18.30 40.15
N THR A 156 -8.48 19.22 40.99
CA THR A 156 -7.62 20.22 41.64
C THR A 156 -6.70 19.51 42.63
#